data_52e16128edb5e7087ff45cea7a8b183f
#
_entry.id   52e16128edb5e7087ff45cea7a8b183f
#
_cell.length_a   1.000
_cell.length_b   1.000
_cell.length_c   1.000
_cell.angle_alpha   90.00
_cell.angle_beta   90.00
_cell.angle_gamma   90.00
#
_symmetry.space_group_name_H-M   'P 1'
#
loop_
_entity.id
_entity.type
_entity.pdbx_description
1 polymer ?
#
loop_
_entity_poly.entity_id
_entity_poly.type
_entity_poly.pdbx_seq_one_letter_code
_entity_poly.pdbx_strand_id
1 'polypeptide(L)'
;MYKRQYFGQPRGIEDTSNGKKAIDTQVYHDYEIDRIARVAFDLASKRNNKVTSVEKANVMETGVLWREVVKKTHKDFSDITLENMLADNCAMQLVRNPKQFDVIVTDNLFGDLLSDCAAMLTGSLGMLPSASLGAEKNGKRHGLFEPVHGSAPDIAGQDKANPIATILSLSMMLKYNLNKPELSNKVENAVQQILSEGYRTGDIYTDENQTLVSCSKMGDLIIERI
;
A
#
# COMPACT_ATOMS: atom_id res chain seq x y z
N MET A 1 -5.27 2.47 14.19
CA MET A 1 -4.74 3.40 13.17
C MET A 1 -5.59 4.65 13.16
N TYR A 2 -5.04 5.81 13.51
CA TYR A 2 -5.77 7.06 13.39
C TYR A 2 -5.63 7.56 11.96
N LYS A 3 -6.66 7.39 11.14
CA LYS A 3 -6.76 8.00 9.81
C LYS A 3 -7.09 9.49 9.96
N ARG A 4 -6.13 10.28 10.45
CA ARG A 4 -6.34 11.69 10.84
C ARG A 4 -6.94 12.56 9.75
N GLN A 5 -6.64 12.30 8.48
CA GLN A 5 -7.16 13.10 7.40
C GLN A 5 -8.65 12.91 7.16
N TYR A 6 -9.22 11.75 7.54
CA TYR A 6 -10.68 11.55 7.49
C TYR A 6 -11.38 12.01 8.76
N PHE A 7 -10.61 12.34 9.81
CA PHE A 7 -11.13 12.63 11.16
C PHE A 7 -10.52 13.89 11.77
N GLY A 8 -9.96 14.79 10.95
CA GLY A 8 -9.54 16.12 11.40
C GLY A 8 -10.74 16.95 11.86
N GLN A 9 -10.46 17.96 12.67
CA GLN A 9 -11.50 18.90 13.16
C GLN A 9 -11.21 20.30 12.62
N PRO A 10 -12.23 21.11 12.28
CA PRO A 10 -13.67 20.81 12.36
C PRO A 10 -14.12 19.80 11.31
N ARG A 11 -15.12 18.98 11.66
CA ARG A 11 -15.71 17.99 10.79
C ARG A 11 -17.19 17.81 11.09
N GLY A 12 -18.01 17.71 10.07
CA GLY A 12 -19.45 17.43 10.22
C GLY A 12 -20.30 18.14 9.20
N ILE A 13 -21.61 18.04 9.41
CA ILE A 13 -22.62 18.74 8.64
C ILE A 13 -23.36 19.68 9.59
N GLU A 14 -23.47 20.94 9.23
CA GLU A 14 -24.18 21.97 9.98
C GLU A 14 -25.25 22.66 9.10
N ASP A 15 -26.36 23.09 9.73
CA ASP A 15 -27.37 23.89 9.06
C ASP A 15 -26.94 25.37 9.08
N THR A 16 -27.05 26.02 7.93
CA THR A 16 -26.71 27.43 7.73
C THR A 16 -27.89 28.16 7.10
N SER A 17 -27.86 29.49 7.06
CA SER A 17 -28.85 30.31 6.34
C SER A 17 -28.96 29.98 4.86
N ASN A 18 -27.93 29.36 4.26
CA ASN A 18 -27.87 28.99 2.84
C ASN A 18 -28.04 27.48 2.60
N GLY A 19 -28.57 26.74 3.59
CA GLY A 19 -28.71 25.29 3.54
C GLY A 19 -27.65 24.53 4.33
N LYS A 20 -27.48 23.24 4.05
CA LYS A 20 -26.50 22.40 4.76
C LYS A 20 -25.08 22.64 4.26
N LYS A 21 -24.14 22.78 5.19
CA LYS A 21 -22.71 22.89 4.93
C LYS A 21 -22.00 21.67 5.52
N ALA A 22 -21.21 20.98 4.71
CA ALA A 22 -20.36 19.87 5.14
C ALA A 22 -18.90 20.31 5.20
N ILE A 23 -18.17 19.86 6.23
CA ILE A 23 -16.77 20.15 6.43
C ILE A 23 -16.03 18.88 6.74
N ASP A 24 -14.92 18.64 6.04
CA ASP A 24 -13.88 17.66 6.39
C ASP A 24 -12.53 18.37 6.42
N THR A 25 -11.74 18.11 7.45
CA THR A 25 -10.44 18.78 7.64
C THR A 25 -9.31 17.77 7.53
N GLN A 26 -8.35 18.05 6.65
CA GLN A 26 -7.10 17.32 6.54
C GLN A 26 -6.01 18.05 7.32
N VAL A 27 -5.29 17.32 8.19
CA VAL A 27 -4.21 17.88 9.02
C VAL A 27 -3.00 16.96 8.96
N TYR A 28 -1.83 17.53 8.64
CA TYR A 28 -0.53 16.89 8.74
C TYR A 28 0.45 17.76 9.51
N HIS A 29 1.30 17.14 10.32
CA HIS A 29 2.44 17.77 10.95
C HIS A 29 3.74 17.35 10.24
N ASP A 30 4.74 18.18 10.27
CA ASP A 30 6.04 17.95 9.66
C ASP A 30 6.71 16.63 10.13
N TYR A 31 6.64 16.32 11.42
CA TYR A 31 7.21 15.09 11.97
C TYR A 31 6.50 13.81 11.46
N GLU A 32 5.22 13.90 11.08
CA GLU A 32 4.47 12.78 10.51
C GLU A 32 4.93 12.50 9.08
N ILE A 33 5.16 13.57 8.32
CA ILE A 33 5.66 13.52 6.95
C ILE A 33 7.12 13.04 6.92
N ASP A 34 7.99 13.60 7.78
CA ASP A 34 9.39 13.17 7.88
C ASP A 34 9.50 11.68 8.18
N ARG A 35 8.70 11.20 9.15
CA ARG A 35 8.70 9.78 9.53
C ARG A 35 8.37 8.84 8.37
N ILE A 36 7.32 9.16 7.59
CA ILE A 36 6.96 8.29 6.46
C ILE A 36 7.91 8.46 5.27
N ALA A 37 8.45 9.65 5.06
CA ALA A 37 9.46 9.89 4.04
C ALA A 37 10.73 9.07 4.30
N ARG A 38 11.22 9.00 5.54
CA ARG A 38 12.36 8.14 5.92
C ARG A 38 12.09 6.67 5.62
N VAL A 39 10.88 6.18 5.94
CA VAL A 39 10.49 4.78 5.59
C VAL A 39 10.53 4.56 4.08
N ALA A 40 10.04 5.52 3.29
CA ALA A 40 10.06 5.41 1.84
C ALA A 40 11.48 5.39 1.28
N PHE A 41 12.38 6.24 1.78
CA PHE A 41 13.78 6.25 1.36
C PHE A 41 14.52 4.97 1.79
N ASP A 42 14.29 4.48 3.02
CA ASP A 42 14.83 3.18 3.47
C ASP A 42 14.35 2.01 2.62
N LEU A 43 13.11 2.03 2.15
CA LEU A 43 12.60 1.01 1.24
C LEU A 43 13.24 1.12 -0.14
N ALA A 44 13.37 2.33 -0.67
CA ALA A 44 13.97 2.57 -1.98
C ALA A 44 15.45 2.15 -2.02
N SER A 45 16.22 2.36 -0.93
CA SER A 45 17.62 1.93 -0.84
C SER A 45 17.81 0.41 -0.96
N LYS A 46 16.77 -0.37 -0.70
CA LYS A 46 16.73 -1.83 -0.82
C LYS A 46 16.13 -2.30 -2.15
N ARG A 47 15.82 -1.37 -3.06
CA ARG A 47 15.17 -1.57 -4.36
C ARG A 47 15.95 -0.83 -5.45
N ASN A 48 15.28 -0.02 -6.26
CA ASN A 48 15.89 0.65 -7.43
C ASN A 48 16.31 2.10 -7.14
N ASN A 49 16.44 2.50 -5.87
CA ASN A 49 16.87 3.82 -5.43
C ASN A 49 16.04 4.99 -6.00
N LYS A 50 14.72 4.80 -6.13
CA LYS A 50 13.84 5.87 -6.61
C LYS A 50 12.61 6.01 -5.70
N VAL A 51 12.33 7.26 -5.29
CA VAL A 51 11.10 7.65 -4.59
C VAL A 51 10.33 8.66 -5.42
N THR A 52 9.07 8.39 -5.70
CA THR A 52 8.13 9.37 -6.23
C THR A 52 7.26 9.90 -5.09
N SER A 53 7.46 11.14 -4.71
CA SER A 53 6.64 11.83 -3.70
C SER A 53 5.42 12.44 -4.36
N VAL A 54 4.24 11.97 -3.95
CA VAL A 54 2.96 12.35 -4.56
C VAL A 54 2.16 13.22 -3.60
N GLU A 55 1.69 14.36 -4.07
CA GLU A 55 0.94 15.34 -3.28
C GLU A 55 0.08 16.25 -4.20
N LYS A 56 -0.61 17.23 -3.63
CA LYS A 56 -1.44 18.19 -4.38
C LYS A 56 -1.09 19.65 -3.99
N ALA A 57 0.20 20.00 -4.03
CA ALA A 57 0.72 21.30 -3.60
C ALA A 57 0.19 22.50 -4.43
N ASN A 58 -0.38 22.26 -5.61
CA ASN A 58 -0.96 23.31 -6.42
C ASN A 58 -2.33 23.83 -5.91
N VAL A 59 -2.96 23.12 -4.95
CA VAL A 59 -4.27 23.48 -4.39
C VAL A 59 -4.42 23.24 -2.88
N MET A 60 -3.49 22.53 -2.24
CA MET A 60 -3.59 22.14 -0.84
C MET A 60 -2.35 22.54 -0.05
N GLU A 61 -2.52 23.29 1.03
CA GLU A 61 -1.44 23.68 1.95
C GLU A 61 -0.75 22.46 2.58
N THR A 62 -1.51 21.40 2.88
CA THR A 62 -0.93 20.11 3.33
C THR A 62 0.00 19.50 2.29
N GLY A 63 -0.29 19.69 1.00
CA GLY A 63 0.57 19.26 -0.10
C GLY A 63 1.83 20.11 -0.22
N VAL A 64 1.74 21.43 0.04
CA VAL A 64 2.92 22.32 0.09
C VAL A 64 3.87 21.87 1.19
N LEU A 65 3.36 21.72 2.42
CA LEU A 65 4.14 21.22 3.56
C LEU A 65 4.74 19.85 3.28
N TRP A 66 3.96 18.93 2.67
CA TRP A 66 4.43 17.60 2.28
C TRP A 66 5.67 17.68 1.41
N ARG A 67 5.61 18.46 0.34
CA ARG A 67 6.71 18.64 -0.62
C ARG A 67 7.96 19.22 0.04
N GLU A 68 7.80 20.21 0.92
CA GLU A 68 8.89 20.84 1.64
C GLU A 68 9.59 19.85 2.57
N VAL A 69 8.83 19.12 3.39
CA VAL A 69 9.37 18.18 4.36
C VAL A 69 10.06 17.01 3.67
N VAL A 70 9.43 16.41 2.64
CA VAL A 70 10.05 15.29 1.89
C VAL A 70 11.37 15.74 1.24
N LYS A 71 11.43 16.93 0.65
CA LYS A 71 12.68 17.48 0.09
C LYS A 71 13.74 17.72 1.18
N LYS A 72 13.33 18.15 2.36
CA LYS A 72 14.25 18.34 3.50
C LYS A 72 14.81 17.00 3.96
N THR A 73 13.96 15.99 4.16
CA THR A 73 14.36 14.64 4.57
C THR A 73 15.26 13.97 3.55
N HIS A 74 15.00 14.19 2.25
CA HIS A 74 15.82 13.62 1.15
C HIS A 74 17.30 13.99 1.23
N LYS A 75 17.67 15.11 1.88
CA LYS A 75 19.08 15.50 2.05
C LYS A 75 19.90 14.46 2.83
N ASP A 76 19.24 13.67 3.68
CA ASP A 76 19.87 12.57 4.44
C ASP A 76 20.00 11.28 3.60
N PHE A 77 19.45 11.25 2.37
CA PHE A 77 19.38 10.10 1.47
C PHE A 77 19.80 10.47 0.04
N SER A 78 20.93 11.12 -0.11
CA SER A 78 21.42 11.71 -1.37
C SER A 78 21.59 10.71 -2.53
N ASP A 79 21.76 9.42 -2.22
CA ASP A 79 21.93 8.35 -3.21
C ASP A 79 20.61 7.88 -3.84
N ILE A 80 19.49 8.41 -3.35
CA ILE A 80 18.16 8.05 -3.83
C ILE A 80 17.61 9.16 -4.72
N THR A 81 17.11 8.80 -5.88
CA THR A 81 16.44 9.76 -6.76
C THR A 81 15.07 10.13 -6.20
N LEU A 82 14.83 11.41 -5.97
CA LEU A 82 13.51 11.94 -5.57
C LEU A 82 12.84 12.64 -6.74
N GLU A 83 11.63 12.20 -7.09
CA GLU A 83 10.73 12.85 -8.04
C GLU A 83 9.48 13.34 -7.32
N ASN A 84 9.05 14.60 -7.58
CA ASN A 84 7.77 15.10 -7.06
C ASN A 84 6.72 15.04 -8.16
N MET A 85 5.54 14.53 -7.85
CA MET A 85 4.46 14.35 -8.82
C MET A 85 3.12 14.76 -8.21
N LEU A 86 2.28 15.47 -8.96
CA LEU A 86 0.91 15.75 -8.52
C LEU A 86 0.06 14.49 -8.56
N ALA A 87 -0.88 14.34 -7.63
CA ALA A 87 -1.67 13.13 -7.44
C ALA A 87 -2.48 12.72 -8.68
N ASP A 88 -3.06 13.68 -9.38
CA ASP A 88 -3.77 13.46 -10.65
C ASP A 88 -2.84 12.94 -11.76
N ASN A 89 -1.64 13.49 -11.88
CA ASN A 89 -0.64 12.98 -12.82
C ASN A 89 -0.19 11.57 -12.43
N CYS A 90 0.00 11.29 -11.14
CA CYS A 90 0.36 9.95 -10.67
C CYS A 90 -0.69 8.91 -11.05
N ALA A 91 -1.99 9.22 -10.90
CA ALA A 91 -3.07 8.35 -11.32
C ALA A 91 -3.01 8.03 -12.84
N MET A 92 -2.79 9.05 -13.67
CA MET A 92 -2.61 8.86 -15.11
C MET A 92 -1.37 8.01 -15.44
N GLN A 93 -0.26 8.24 -14.76
CA GLN A 93 0.98 7.53 -14.99
C GLN A 93 0.95 6.08 -14.52
N LEU A 94 0.20 5.75 -13.46
CA LEU A 94 -0.04 4.37 -13.02
C LEU A 94 -0.70 3.55 -14.14
N VAL A 95 -1.66 4.14 -14.86
CA VAL A 95 -2.31 3.46 -15.98
C VAL A 95 -1.41 3.42 -17.22
N ARG A 96 -0.71 4.52 -17.52
CA ARG A 96 0.07 4.67 -18.77
C ARG A 96 1.42 3.96 -18.72
N ASN A 97 2.16 4.09 -17.63
CA ASN A 97 3.52 3.59 -17.48
C ASN A 97 3.83 3.23 -16.02
N PRO A 98 3.20 2.17 -15.46
CA PRO A 98 3.38 1.79 -14.06
C PRO A 98 4.81 1.42 -13.70
N LYS A 99 5.59 0.89 -14.66
CA LYS A 99 6.97 0.43 -14.45
C LYS A 99 7.97 1.56 -14.16
N GLN A 100 7.59 2.83 -14.32
CA GLN A 100 8.43 3.97 -13.95
C GLN A 100 8.56 4.16 -12.43
N PHE A 101 7.63 3.62 -11.67
CA PHE A 101 7.59 3.74 -10.21
C PHE A 101 8.39 2.62 -9.54
N ASP A 102 9.08 2.97 -8.46
CA ASP A 102 9.72 2.02 -7.55
C ASP A 102 9.07 2.12 -6.17
N VAL A 103 9.20 3.24 -5.49
CA VAL A 103 8.49 3.54 -4.24
C VAL A 103 7.69 4.83 -4.42
N ILE A 104 6.42 4.79 -4.12
CA ILE A 104 5.54 5.97 -4.05
C ILE A 104 5.31 6.31 -2.58
N VAL A 105 5.57 7.57 -2.19
CA VAL A 105 5.19 8.10 -0.88
C VAL A 105 4.16 9.20 -1.06
N THR A 106 3.06 9.11 -0.32
CA THR A 106 1.94 10.04 -0.47
C THR A 106 1.14 10.12 0.84
N ASP A 107 0.28 11.14 0.94
CA ASP A 107 -0.68 11.21 2.03
C ASP A 107 -1.70 10.07 1.97
N ASN A 108 -2.50 9.93 3.03
CA ASN A 108 -3.41 8.80 3.13
C ASN A 108 -4.57 8.89 2.11
N LEU A 109 -5.13 10.08 1.82
CA LEU A 109 -6.26 10.22 0.88
C LEU A 109 -5.85 9.80 -0.53
N PHE A 110 -4.76 10.37 -1.03
CA PHE A 110 -4.24 10.01 -2.35
C PHE A 110 -3.66 8.59 -2.35
N GLY A 111 -3.06 8.14 -1.24
CA GLY A 111 -2.55 6.78 -1.10
C GLY A 111 -3.64 5.72 -1.21
N ASP A 112 -4.80 5.95 -0.59
CA ASP A 112 -5.97 5.08 -0.70
C ASP A 112 -6.44 4.95 -2.16
N LEU A 113 -6.68 6.08 -2.82
CA LEU A 113 -7.13 6.10 -4.21
C LEU A 113 -6.09 5.52 -5.20
N LEU A 114 -4.81 5.86 -5.03
CA LEU A 114 -3.75 5.42 -5.92
C LEU A 114 -3.40 3.95 -5.73
N SER A 115 -3.51 3.42 -4.49
CA SER A 115 -3.29 1.99 -4.24
C SER A 115 -4.39 1.13 -4.88
N ASP A 116 -5.65 1.58 -4.87
CA ASP A 116 -6.74 0.89 -5.56
C ASP A 116 -6.55 0.90 -7.09
N CYS A 117 -6.12 2.04 -7.66
CA CYS A 117 -5.73 2.08 -9.07
C CYS A 117 -4.57 1.11 -9.38
N ALA A 118 -3.55 1.08 -8.52
CA ALA A 118 -2.39 0.21 -8.70
C ALA A 118 -2.74 -1.28 -8.51
N ALA A 119 -3.73 -1.60 -7.69
CA ALA A 119 -4.23 -2.96 -7.49
C ALA A 119 -4.67 -3.62 -8.79
N MET A 120 -5.27 -2.84 -9.68
CA MET A 120 -5.73 -3.35 -10.98
C MET A 120 -4.59 -3.77 -11.90
N LEU A 121 -3.36 -3.32 -11.66
CA LEU A 121 -2.17 -3.78 -12.39
C LEU A 121 -1.80 -5.24 -12.03
N THR A 122 -2.18 -5.69 -10.85
CA THR A 122 -1.99 -7.08 -10.39
C THR A 122 -3.19 -7.97 -10.68
N GLY A 123 -4.28 -7.39 -11.16
CA GLY A 123 -5.52 -8.06 -11.55
C GLY A 123 -6.54 -8.24 -10.44
N SER A 124 -6.17 -8.09 -9.17
CA SER A 124 -7.09 -8.25 -8.03
C SER A 124 -6.56 -7.62 -6.74
N LEU A 125 -7.46 -7.08 -5.93
CA LEU A 125 -7.18 -6.68 -4.53
C LEU A 125 -6.73 -7.87 -3.67
N GLY A 126 -7.13 -9.10 -4.03
CA GLY A 126 -6.70 -10.34 -3.39
C GLY A 126 -5.22 -10.66 -3.52
N MET A 127 -4.48 -9.85 -4.29
CA MET A 127 -3.03 -9.95 -4.45
C MET A 127 -2.24 -8.96 -3.58
N LEU A 128 -2.90 -8.01 -2.92
CA LEU A 128 -2.23 -6.88 -2.25
C LEU A 128 -2.11 -7.07 -0.74
N PRO A 129 -0.90 -7.30 -0.22
CA PRO A 129 -0.63 -7.26 1.20
C PRO A 129 -0.53 -5.82 1.70
N SER A 130 -0.72 -5.62 2.99
CA SER A 130 -0.41 -4.35 3.64
C SER A 130 0.24 -4.52 5.02
N ALA A 131 0.95 -3.48 5.44
CA ALA A 131 1.58 -3.38 6.74
C ALA A 131 1.43 -1.97 7.30
N SER A 132 0.88 -1.85 8.50
CA SER A 132 0.88 -0.61 9.28
C SER A 132 1.92 -0.73 10.40
N LEU A 133 3.01 -0.01 10.26
CA LEU A 133 4.14 -0.09 11.18
C LEU A 133 4.11 1.07 12.17
N GLY A 134 4.15 0.77 13.45
CA GLY A 134 4.32 1.74 14.54
C GLY A 134 5.75 2.29 14.60
N ALA A 135 5.98 3.25 15.50
CA ALA A 135 7.33 3.70 15.82
C ALA A 135 8.12 2.57 16.48
N GLU A 136 9.41 2.51 16.18
CA GLU A 136 10.32 1.61 16.87
C GLU A 136 10.56 2.08 18.31
N LYS A 137 10.48 1.14 19.27
CA LYS A 137 10.75 1.40 20.68
C LYS A 137 11.51 0.21 21.24
N ASN A 138 12.73 0.46 21.74
CA ASN A 138 13.61 -0.57 22.33
C ASN A 138 13.87 -1.78 21.39
N GLY A 139 14.13 -1.50 20.11
CA GLY A 139 14.40 -2.55 19.11
C GLY A 139 13.16 -3.36 18.70
N LYS A 140 11.97 -2.96 19.14
CA LYS A 140 10.70 -3.60 18.79
C LYS A 140 9.76 -2.60 18.14
N ARG A 141 8.98 -3.09 17.19
CA ARG A 141 7.98 -2.30 16.48
C ARG A 141 6.64 -3.03 16.52
N HIS A 142 5.58 -2.34 16.93
CA HIS A 142 4.23 -2.86 16.75
C HIS A 142 3.84 -2.76 15.27
N GLY A 143 3.16 -3.77 14.76
CA GLY A 143 2.67 -3.78 13.38
C GLY A 143 1.31 -4.44 13.28
N LEU A 144 0.50 -3.97 12.33
CA LEU A 144 -0.71 -4.63 11.88
C LEU A 144 -0.45 -5.05 10.43
N PHE A 145 -0.63 -6.33 10.15
CA PHE A 145 -0.40 -6.95 8.84
C PHE A 145 -1.69 -7.57 8.38
N GLU A 146 -2.26 -7.02 7.34
CA GLU A 146 -3.57 -7.43 6.82
C GLU A 146 -3.63 -7.23 5.31
N PRO A 147 -4.46 -7.97 4.56
CA PRO A 147 -4.72 -7.64 3.17
C PRO A 147 -5.38 -6.27 3.05
N VAL A 148 -5.25 -5.63 1.88
CA VAL A 148 -5.88 -4.33 1.61
C VAL A 148 -7.39 -4.46 1.48
N HIS A 149 -7.86 -5.59 0.93
CA HIS A 149 -9.29 -5.84 0.71
C HIS A 149 -10.10 -6.00 2.00
N GLY A 150 -11.42 -5.77 1.90
CA GLY A 150 -12.39 -5.99 2.96
C GLY A 150 -12.74 -7.47 3.18
N SER A 151 -13.82 -7.71 3.93
CA SER A 151 -14.25 -9.06 4.37
C SER A 151 -15.05 -9.84 3.33
N ALA A 152 -15.52 -9.21 2.24
CA ALA A 152 -16.31 -9.82 1.17
C ALA A 152 -17.40 -10.80 1.67
N PRO A 153 -18.40 -10.31 2.44
CA PRO A 153 -19.38 -11.16 3.11
C PRO A 153 -20.23 -11.99 2.14
N ASP A 154 -20.38 -11.54 0.91
CA ASP A 154 -21.12 -12.19 -0.17
C ASP A 154 -20.53 -13.51 -0.65
N ILE A 155 -19.23 -13.72 -0.46
CA ILE A 155 -18.53 -14.99 -0.79
C ILE A 155 -18.08 -15.77 0.45
N ALA A 156 -18.46 -15.32 1.65
CA ALA A 156 -18.10 -16.01 2.89
C ALA A 156 -18.60 -17.46 2.91
N GLY A 157 -17.74 -18.39 3.33
CA GLY A 157 -18.06 -19.83 3.40
C GLY A 157 -18.09 -20.56 2.03
N GLN A 158 -17.80 -19.88 0.92
CA GLN A 158 -17.86 -20.49 -0.43
C GLN A 158 -16.50 -21.00 -0.95
N ASP A 159 -15.43 -20.87 -0.16
CA ASP A 159 -14.05 -21.25 -0.55
C ASP A 159 -13.53 -20.59 -1.85
N LYS A 160 -13.99 -19.37 -2.14
CA LYS A 160 -13.71 -18.63 -3.40
C LYS A 160 -12.67 -17.53 -3.25
N ALA A 161 -12.42 -17.05 -2.02
CA ALA A 161 -11.50 -15.93 -1.80
C ALA A 161 -10.07 -16.25 -2.26
N ASN A 162 -9.34 -15.21 -2.65
CA ASN A 162 -7.91 -15.32 -2.92
C ASN A 162 -7.13 -15.14 -1.61
N PRO A 163 -6.37 -16.14 -1.10
CA PRO A 163 -5.66 -16.05 0.15
C PRO A 163 -4.29 -15.37 0.02
N ILE A 164 -3.82 -15.07 -1.20
CA ILE A 164 -2.46 -14.62 -1.48
C ILE A 164 -2.12 -13.33 -0.73
N ALA A 165 -3.02 -12.35 -0.71
CA ALA A 165 -2.78 -11.08 0.00
C ALA A 165 -2.53 -11.30 1.51
N THR A 166 -3.26 -12.22 2.15
CA THR A 166 -3.06 -12.58 3.56
C THR A 166 -1.72 -13.27 3.77
N ILE A 167 -1.36 -14.21 2.90
CA ILE A 167 -0.09 -14.94 2.93
C ILE A 167 1.09 -13.97 2.72
N LEU A 168 0.98 -13.04 1.78
CA LEU A 168 2.00 -12.01 1.57
C LEU A 168 2.05 -10.99 2.72
N SER A 169 0.94 -10.73 3.42
CA SER A 169 0.95 -9.92 4.64
C SER A 169 1.74 -10.61 5.76
N LEU A 170 1.68 -11.95 5.88
CA LEU A 170 2.57 -12.71 6.74
C LEU A 170 4.04 -12.55 6.32
N SER A 171 4.34 -12.59 5.02
CA SER A 171 5.69 -12.33 4.51
C SER A 171 6.19 -10.94 4.95
N MET A 172 5.37 -9.89 4.82
CA MET A 172 5.71 -8.55 5.32
C MET A 172 5.97 -8.52 6.83
N MET A 173 5.19 -9.26 7.63
CA MET A 173 5.43 -9.39 9.08
C MET A 173 6.80 -10.03 9.36
N LEU A 174 7.13 -11.11 8.68
CA LEU A 174 8.43 -11.78 8.81
C LEU A 174 9.58 -10.83 8.50
N LYS A 175 9.46 -10.05 7.43
CA LYS A 175 10.50 -9.13 6.94
C LYS A 175 10.66 -7.89 7.81
N TYR A 176 9.57 -7.17 8.07
CA TYR A 176 9.62 -5.82 8.64
C TYR A 176 9.46 -5.78 10.17
N ASN A 177 8.88 -6.82 10.78
CA ASN A 177 8.64 -6.86 12.22
C ASN A 177 9.53 -7.89 12.94
N LEU A 178 9.65 -9.07 12.37
CA LEU A 178 10.38 -10.18 13.00
C LEU A 178 11.84 -10.29 12.54
N ASN A 179 12.25 -9.43 11.59
CA ASN A 179 13.60 -9.44 10.98
C ASN A 179 14.03 -10.84 10.50
N LYS A 180 13.14 -11.52 9.77
CA LYS A 180 13.33 -12.84 9.17
C LYS A 180 13.20 -12.79 7.64
N PRO A 181 14.07 -12.07 6.93
CA PRO A 181 13.96 -11.87 5.48
C PRO A 181 14.05 -13.20 4.71
N GLU A 182 14.81 -14.18 5.21
CA GLU A 182 14.94 -15.50 4.57
C GLU A 182 13.60 -16.25 4.55
N LEU A 183 12.84 -16.20 5.65
CA LEU A 183 11.52 -16.82 5.71
C LEU A 183 10.50 -16.07 4.85
N SER A 184 10.58 -14.73 4.84
CA SER A 184 9.80 -13.89 3.94
C SER A 184 10.01 -14.30 2.49
N ASN A 185 11.26 -14.41 2.04
CA ASN A 185 11.62 -14.79 0.68
C ASN A 185 11.09 -16.18 0.31
N LYS A 186 11.11 -17.15 1.24
CA LYS A 186 10.51 -18.48 0.99
C LYS A 186 9.02 -18.38 0.67
N VAL A 187 8.27 -17.60 1.46
CA VAL A 187 6.82 -17.39 1.23
C VAL A 187 6.60 -16.70 -0.11
N GLU A 188 7.34 -15.62 -0.40
CA GLU A 188 7.21 -14.88 -1.66
C GLU A 188 7.54 -15.77 -2.88
N ASN A 189 8.59 -16.56 -2.80
CA ASN A 189 8.99 -17.49 -3.87
C ASN A 189 7.94 -18.59 -4.09
N ALA A 190 7.36 -19.15 -3.02
CA ALA A 190 6.30 -20.15 -3.13
C ALA A 190 5.07 -19.58 -3.87
N VAL A 191 4.66 -18.36 -3.53
CA VAL A 191 3.56 -17.67 -4.23
C VAL A 191 3.91 -17.45 -5.72
N GLN A 192 5.11 -16.97 -6.03
CA GLN A 192 5.54 -16.75 -7.41
C GLN A 192 5.58 -18.06 -8.20
N GLN A 193 6.04 -19.15 -7.59
CA GLN A 193 6.11 -20.46 -8.23
C GLN A 193 4.71 -20.96 -8.59
N ILE A 194 3.74 -20.91 -7.66
CA ILE A 194 2.36 -21.33 -7.91
C ILE A 194 1.74 -20.54 -9.06
N LEU A 195 1.95 -19.22 -9.07
CA LEU A 195 1.46 -18.39 -10.15
C LEU A 195 2.14 -18.70 -11.50
N SER A 196 3.44 -19.04 -11.50
CA SER A 196 4.16 -19.42 -12.71
C SER A 196 3.72 -20.79 -13.25
N GLU A 197 3.29 -21.69 -12.37
CA GLU A 197 2.71 -23.00 -12.71
C GLU A 197 1.26 -22.89 -13.26
N GLY A 198 0.69 -21.68 -13.28
CA GLY A 198 -0.62 -21.43 -13.88
C GLY A 198 -1.80 -21.58 -12.93
N TYR A 199 -1.61 -21.84 -11.63
CA TYR A 199 -2.73 -21.90 -10.67
C TYR A 199 -3.30 -20.51 -10.40
N ARG A 200 -4.64 -20.39 -10.38
CA ARG A 200 -5.38 -19.12 -10.17
C ARG A 200 -6.61 -19.33 -9.31
N THR A 201 -6.90 -18.39 -8.44
CA THR A 201 -8.23 -18.23 -7.85
C THR A 201 -9.15 -17.48 -8.81
N GLY A 202 -10.46 -17.51 -8.57
CA GLY A 202 -11.45 -17.00 -9.52
C GLY A 202 -11.33 -15.52 -9.88
N ASP A 203 -10.76 -14.70 -8.98
CA ASP A 203 -10.55 -13.26 -9.17
C ASP A 203 -9.41 -12.91 -10.15
N ILE A 204 -8.45 -13.82 -10.32
CA ILE A 204 -7.30 -13.66 -11.22
C ILE A 204 -7.24 -14.72 -12.35
N TYR A 205 -8.32 -15.48 -12.50
CA TYR A 205 -8.45 -16.46 -13.59
C TYR A 205 -8.92 -15.76 -14.88
N THR A 206 -8.13 -15.83 -15.93
CA THR A 206 -8.38 -15.10 -17.18
C THR A 206 -8.27 -15.96 -18.44
N ASP A 207 -7.72 -17.16 -18.36
CA ASP A 207 -7.39 -17.98 -19.52
C ASP A 207 -7.61 -19.47 -19.23
N GLU A 208 -8.13 -20.23 -20.22
CA GLU A 208 -8.37 -21.67 -20.12
C GLU A 208 -7.08 -22.50 -19.95
N ASN A 209 -5.91 -21.95 -20.29
CA ASN A 209 -4.62 -22.57 -20.03
C ASN A 209 -4.19 -22.51 -18.55
N GLN A 210 -4.95 -21.80 -17.72
CA GLN A 210 -4.74 -21.72 -16.28
C GLN A 210 -5.56 -22.77 -15.54
N THR A 211 -5.13 -23.12 -14.33
CA THR A 211 -5.84 -24.06 -13.45
C THR A 211 -6.58 -23.27 -12.36
N LEU A 212 -7.91 -23.27 -12.45
CA LEU A 212 -8.76 -22.65 -11.44
C LEU A 212 -8.72 -23.48 -10.15
N VAL A 213 -8.45 -22.85 -9.01
CA VAL A 213 -8.42 -23.47 -7.68
C VAL A 213 -9.21 -22.68 -6.66
N SER A 214 -9.65 -23.35 -5.60
CA SER A 214 -10.32 -22.73 -4.47
C SER A 214 -9.34 -22.03 -3.52
N CYS A 215 -9.87 -21.28 -2.56
CA CYS A 215 -9.09 -20.59 -1.52
C CYS A 215 -8.21 -21.59 -0.72
N SER A 216 -8.84 -22.66 -0.21
CA SER A 216 -8.13 -23.69 0.57
C SER A 216 -7.08 -24.39 -0.27
N LYS A 217 -7.42 -24.78 -1.50
CA LYS A 217 -6.44 -25.46 -2.38
C LYS A 217 -5.26 -24.56 -2.75
N MET A 218 -5.49 -23.26 -2.97
CA MET A 218 -4.40 -22.31 -3.19
C MET A 218 -3.46 -22.23 -1.98
N GLY A 219 -4.01 -22.21 -0.77
CA GLY A 219 -3.23 -22.24 0.48
C GLY A 219 -2.37 -23.50 0.59
N ASP A 220 -2.97 -24.67 0.37
CA ASP A 220 -2.27 -25.97 0.41
C ASP A 220 -1.10 -26.02 -0.58
N LEU A 221 -1.35 -25.62 -1.83
CA LEU A 221 -0.35 -25.57 -2.88
C LEU A 221 0.85 -24.66 -2.52
N ILE A 222 0.59 -23.52 -1.87
CA ILE A 222 1.67 -22.62 -1.41
C ILE A 222 2.45 -23.28 -0.28
N ILE A 223 1.78 -23.93 0.70
CA ILE A 223 2.44 -24.63 1.82
C ILE A 223 3.35 -25.75 1.32
N GLU A 224 2.94 -26.51 0.31
CA GLU A 224 3.73 -27.58 -0.29
C GLU A 224 5.06 -27.09 -0.90
N ARG A 225 5.24 -25.76 -1.11
CA ARG A 225 6.41 -25.14 -1.76
C ARG A 225 7.27 -24.28 -0.82
N ILE A 226 6.92 -24.14 0.46
CA ILE A 226 7.72 -23.48 1.48
C ILE A 226 8.75 -24.45 2.08
#